data_bee269b4306bb40309e57285be12346b
#
_entry.id   bee269b4306bb40309e57285be12346b
#
_cell.length_a   1.000
_cell.length_b   1.000
_cell.length_c   1.000
_cell.angle_alpha   90.00
_cell.angle_beta   90.00
_cell.angle_gamma   90.00
#
_symmetry.space_group_name_H-M   'P 1'
#
loop_
_entity.id
_entity.type
_entity.pdbx_description
1 polymer ?
#
loop_
_entity_poly.entity_id
_entity_poly.type
_entity_poly.pdbx_seq_one_letter_code
_entity_poly.pdbx_strand_id
1 'polypeptide(L)'
;MSLQIPLGRYFFERMNQLDVNTIFGVPGDFNLALLDHIYEVEGMRWAGNANELNAAYAADGYSRIKGLSCLITTFGVGELSALNGVAGAFAEHVGMVHLVGVPSISATEKRLLLHHTLGNGDFHAFREMSKQISKDTLYIDNINYACEEIDRIITEAYVYKRPMKLLMPLRILLKPLRSQLS
;
A
#
# COMPACT_ATOMS: atom_id res chain seq x y z
N MET A 1 10.11 -6.05 27.95
CA MET A 1 10.72 -6.17 26.59
C MET A 1 9.79 -5.51 25.61
N SER A 2 10.21 -4.43 24.97
CA SER A 2 9.41 -3.78 23.94
C SER A 2 9.31 -4.73 22.74
N LEU A 3 8.08 -5.09 22.37
CA LEU A 3 7.86 -5.91 21.17
C LEU A 3 8.26 -5.08 19.95
N GLN A 4 9.30 -5.53 19.24
CA GLN A 4 9.66 -4.94 17.96
C GLN A 4 8.92 -5.73 16.87
N ILE A 5 8.04 -5.08 16.14
CA ILE A 5 7.34 -5.69 15.00
C ILE A 5 7.79 -5.03 13.69
N PRO A 6 7.83 -5.77 12.57
CA PRO A 6 8.09 -5.19 11.26
C PRO A 6 7.02 -4.16 10.86
N LEU A 7 7.41 -3.14 10.10
CA LEU A 7 6.48 -2.10 9.65
C LEU A 7 5.32 -2.68 8.81
N GLY A 8 5.60 -3.70 7.99
CA GLY A 8 4.57 -4.38 7.20
C GLY A 8 3.49 -5.03 8.09
N ARG A 9 3.91 -5.71 9.17
CA ARG A 9 2.98 -6.26 10.15
C ARG A 9 2.18 -5.17 10.86
N TYR A 10 2.83 -4.07 11.27
CA TYR A 10 2.14 -2.92 11.88
C TYR A 10 1.01 -2.40 10.98
N PHE A 11 1.29 -2.21 9.69
CA PHE A 11 0.27 -1.77 8.73
C PHE A 11 -0.95 -2.71 8.73
N PHE A 12 -0.76 -4.02 8.67
CA PHE A 12 -1.87 -4.97 8.66
C PHE A 12 -2.62 -5.02 9.97
N GLU A 13 -1.94 -4.91 11.12
CA GLU A 13 -2.61 -4.81 12.42
C GLU A 13 -3.50 -3.57 12.49
N ARG A 14 -3.05 -2.41 11.95
CA ARG A 14 -3.86 -1.18 11.88
C ARG A 14 -5.08 -1.34 10.97
N MET A 15 -4.93 -1.98 9.81
CA MET A 15 -6.06 -2.29 8.93
C MET A 15 -7.08 -3.22 9.60
N ASN A 16 -6.59 -4.26 10.28
CA ASN A 16 -7.44 -5.23 10.99
C ASN A 16 -8.24 -4.59 12.13
N GLN A 17 -7.68 -3.61 12.85
CA GLN A 17 -8.37 -2.84 13.89
C GLN A 17 -9.59 -2.05 13.35
N LEU A 18 -9.64 -1.76 12.06
CA LEU A 18 -10.77 -1.15 11.36
C LEU A 18 -11.68 -2.18 10.67
N ASP A 19 -11.59 -3.47 11.05
CA ASP A 19 -12.33 -4.58 10.45
C ASP A 19 -12.05 -4.80 8.95
N VAL A 20 -10.90 -4.31 8.46
CA VAL A 20 -10.40 -4.58 7.11
C VAL A 20 -9.51 -5.83 7.18
N ASN A 21 -10.14 -6.99 7.08
CA ASN A 21 -9.49 -8.30 7.26
C ASN A 21 -9.22 -9.06 5.96
N THR A 22 -9.57 -8.47 4.83
CA THR A 22 -9.32 -9.06 3.50
C THR A 22 -8.53 -8.08 2.66
N ILE A 23 -7.38 -8.53 2.16
CA ILE A 23 -6.45 -7.74 1.36
C ILE A 23 -6.51 -8.23 -0.08
N PHE A 24 -6.71 -7.31 -1.01
CA PHE A 24 -6.82 -7.59 -2.44
C PHE A 24 -5.55 -7.18 -3.16
N GLY A 25 -5.20 -7.87 -4.24
CA GLY A 25 -4.03 -7.48 -5.03
C GLY A 25 -3.47 -8.59 -5.89
N VAL A 26 -2.29 -8.31 -6.44
CA VAL A 26 -1.48 -9.25 -7.21
C VAL A 26 -0.06 -9.26 -6.64
N PRO A 27 0.52 -10.44 -6.37
CA PRO A 27 1.89 -10.52 -5.88
C PRO A 27 2.88 -10.07 -6.95
N GLY A 28 3.96 -9.43 -6.53
CA GLY A 28 5.10 -9.07 -7.34
C GLY A 28 6.34 -8.94 -6.47
N ASP A 29 7.52 -8.94 -7.07
CA ASP A 29 8.79 -9.00 -6.34
C ASP A 29 9.03 -7.81 -5.39
N PHE A 30 8.43 -6.64 -5.65
CA PHE A 30 8.53 -5.49 -4.73
C PHE A 30 7.51 -5.53 -3.57
N ASN A 31 6.57 -6.49 -3.55
CA ASN A 31 5.61 -6.60 -2.45
C ASN A 31 5.58 -7.97 -1.76
N LEU A 32 6.29 -9.00 -2.25
CA LEU A 32 6.24 -10.36 -1.69
C LEU A 32 6.53 -10.38 -0.19
N ALA A 33 7.62 -9.74 0.23
CA ALA A 33 8.00 -9.72 1.65
C ALA A 33 6.98 -8.97 2.54
N LEU A 34 6.21 -8.04 1.98
CA LEU A 34 5.09 -7.42 2.67
C LEU A 34 3.92 -8.39 2.84
N LEU A 35 3.60 -9.15 1.79
CA LEU A 35 2.47 -10.07 1.79
C LEU A 35 2.63 -11.18 2.83
N ASP A 36 3.85 -11.60 3.15
CA ASP A 36 4.12 -12.60 4.17
C ASP A 36 3.60 -12.17 5.56
N HIS A 37 3.62 -10.87 5.87
CA HIS A 37 3.12 -10.34 7.14
C HIS A 37 1.59 -10.40 7.29
N ILE A 38 0.83 -10.63 6.22
CA ILE A 38 -0.62 -10.83 6.29
C ILE A 38 -0.94 -12.04 7.17
N TYR A 39 -0.16 -13.11 7.03
CA TYR A 39 -0.37 -14.36 7.75
C TYR A 39 0.10 -14.31 9.21
N GLU A 40 0.79 -13.24 9.60
CA GLU A 40 1.19 -12.98 11.00
C GLU A 40 0.09 -12.28 11.82
N VAL A 41 -0.98 -11.79 11.16
CA VAL A 41 -2.09 -11.09 11.81
C VAL A 41 -3.33 -11.96 11.81
N GLU A 42 -3.80 -12.30 13.02
CA GLU A 42 -4.95 -13.19 13.19
C GLU A 42 -6.20 -12.65 12.50
N GLY A 43 -6.89 -13.52 11.78
CA GLY A 43 -8.14 -13.17 11.08
C GLY A 43 -7.94 -12.48 9.73
N MET A 44 -6.71 -12.07 9.39
CA MET A 44 -6.44 -11.52 8.06
C MET A 44 -6.26 -12.59 6.99
N ARG A 45 -6.61 -12.24 5.76
CA ARG A 45 -6.47 -13.13 4.60
C ARG A 45 -6.07 -12.36 3.34
N TRP A 46 -5.31 -13.02 2.52
CA TRP A 46 -5.00 -12.58 1.16
C TRP A 46 -6.06 -13.08 0.17
N ALA A 47 -6.67 -12.18 -0.57
CA ALA A 47 -7.57 -12.45 -1.68
C ALA A 47 -6.88 -12.06 -2.99
N GLY A 48 -6.00 -12.94 -3.48
CA GLY A 48 -5.29 -12.74 -4.75
C GLY A 48 -6.23 -12.70 -5.94
N ASN A 49 -5.91 -11.86 -6.92
CA ASN A 49 -6.71 -11.62 -8.10
C ASN A 49 -5.96 -12.00 -9.38
N ALA A 50 -6.68 -12.14 -10.49
CA ALA A 50 -6.09 -12.48 -11.79
C ALA A 50 -5.26 -11.34 -12.38
N ASN A 51 -5.64 -10.07 -12.11
CA ASN A 51 -4.84 -8.88 -12.41
C ASN A 51 -5.21 -7.74 -11.45
N GLU A 52 -4.46 -6.64 -11.53
CA GLU A 52 -4.58 -5.54 -10.56
C GLU A 52 -5.85 -4.70 -10.78
N LEU A 53 -6.38 -4.62 -12.00
CA LEU A 53 -7.67 -3.97 -12.25
C LEU A 53 -8.81 -4.75 -11.60
N ASN A 54 -8.82 -6.08 -11.70
CA ASN A 54 -9.77 -6.93 -10.97
C ASN A 54 -9.63 -6.72 -9.46
N ALA A 55 -8.39 -6.65 -8.96
CA ALA A 55 -8.13 -6.41 -7.54
C ALA A 55 -8.68 -5.05 -7.08
N ALA A 56 -8.50 -4.00 -7.89
CA ALA A 56 -9.01 -2.68 -7.59
C ALA A 56 -10.56 -2.66 -7.53
N TYR A 57 -11.24 -3.32 -8.46
CA TYR A 57 -12.70 -3.44 -8.41
C TYR A 57 -13.19 -4.32 -7.25
N ALA A 58 -12.47 -5.39 -6.90
CA ALA A 58 -12.80 -6.20 -5.74
C ALA A 58 -12.65 -5.41 -4.44
N ALA A 59 -11.56 -4.63 -4.31
CA ALA A 59 -11.34 -3.72 -3.19
C ALA A 59 -12.41 -2.61 -3.10
N ASP A 60 -12.82 -2.03 -4.24
CA ASP A 60 -13.92 -1.06 -4.32
C ASP A 60 -15.22 -1.69 -3.77
N GLY A 61 -15.62 -2.84 -4.29
CA GLY A 61 -16.82 -3.55 -3.85
C GLY A 61 -16.80 -3.90 -2.36
N TYR A 62 -15.64 -4.35 -1.84
CA TYR A 62 -15.46 -4.62 -0.42
C TYR A 62 -15.61 -3.35 0.43
N SER A 63 -15.01 -2.25 0.00
CA SER A 63 -15.09 -0.98 0.71
C SER A 63 -16.50 -0.41 0.80
N ARG A 64 -17.33 -0.62 -0.23
CA ARG A 64 -18.75 -0.20 -0.21
C ARG A 64 -19.55 -0.87 0.90
N ILE A 65 -19.14 -2.05 1.35
CA ILE A 65 -19.78 -2.79 2.45
C ILE A 65 -19.09 -2.50 3.80
N LYS A 66 -17.76 -2.52 3.82
CA LYS A 66 -16.95 -2.40 5.06
C LYS A 66 -16.54 -0.97 5.40
N GLY A 67 -16.63 -0.04 4.46
CA GLY A 67 -16.28 1.37 4.63
C GLY A 67 -14.83 1.72 4.33
N LEU A 68 -13.95 0.72 4.25
CA LEU A 68 -12.53 0.85 3.87
C LEU A 68 -12.06 -0.45 3.24
N SER A 69 -11.08 -0.37 2.33
CA SER A 69 -10.40 -1.53 1.76
C SER A 69 -8.91 -1.31 1.63
N CYS A 70 -8.19 -2.41 1.37
CA CYS A 70 -6.77 -2.37 1.04
C CYS A 70 -6.52 -3.09 -0.29
N LEU A 71 -5.85 -2.40 -1.20
CA LEU A 71 -5.35 -2.91 -2.47
C LEU A 71 -3.83 -2.90 -2.42
N ILE A 72 -3.19 -4.04 -2.76
CA ILE A 72 -1.72 -4.12 -2.83
C ILE A 72 -1.29 -4.48 -4.25
N THR A 73 -0.38 -3.68 -4.79
CA THR A 73 0.21 -3.91 -6.12
C THR A 73 1.73 -3.80 -6.08
N THR A 74 2.38 -4.35 -7.09
CA THR A 74 3.80 -4.07 -7.30
C THR A 74 3.99 -2.72 -7.99
N PHE A 75 5.21 -2.19 -7.91
CA PHE A 75 5.64 -0.96 -8.55
C PHE A 75 5.45 -0.98 -10.07
N GLY A 76 5.16 0.16 -10.65
CA GLY A 76 5.09 0.38 -12.09
C GLY A 76 3.92 -0.34 -12.73
N VAL A 77 4.18 -1.44 -13.42
CA VAL A 77 3.18 -2.16 -14.23
C VAL A 77 1.95 -2.59 -13.44
N GLY A 78 2.13 -3.01 -12.18
CA GLY A 78 1.01 -3.44 -11.32
C GLY A 78 0.16 -2.25 -10.88
N GLU A 79 0.80 -1.21 -10.35
CA GLU A 79 0.07 -0.01 -9.92
C GLU A 79 -0.64 0.71 -11.06
N LEU A 80 -0.02 0.77 -12.26
CA LEU A 80 -0.64 1.36 -13.45
C LEU A 80 -1.88 0.59 -13.88
N SER A 81 -1.84 -0.74 -13.87
CA SER A 81 -3.00 -1.58 -14.20
C SER A 81 -4.19 -1.31 -13.29
N ALA A 82 -3.96 -0.99 -12.01
CA ALA A 82 -5.00 -0.69 -11.03
C ALA A 82 -5.63 0.70 -11.16
N LEU A 83 -4.97 1.67 -11.82
CA LEU A 83 -5.37 3.08 -11.79
C LEU A 83 -6.82 3.32 -12.23
N ASN A 84 -7.32 2.59 -13.21
CA ASN A 84 -8.69 2.75 -13.67
C ASN A 84 -9.72 2.43 -12.56
N GLY A 85 -9.51 1.34 -11.81
CA GLY A 85 -10.36 1.00 -10.67
C GLY A 85 -10.21 1.99 -9.51
N VAL A 86 -8.97 2.48 -9.24
CA VAL A 86 -8.71 3.51 -8.23
C VAL A 86 -9.40 4.82 -8.60
N ALA A 87 -9.37 5.21 -9.89
CA ALA A 87 -10.07 6.41 -10.38
C ALA A 87 -11.59 6.31 -10.18
N GLY A 88 -12.17 5.13 -10.43
CA GLY A 88 -13.58 4.86 -10.15
C GLY A 88 -13.91 5.01 -8.66
N ALA A 89 -13.10 4.39 -7.78
CA ALA A 89 -13.23 4.52 -6.34
C ALA A 89 -13.09 5.99 -5.87
N PHE A 90 -12.18 6.75 -6.49
CA PHE A 90 -12.03 8.19 -6.22
C PHE A 90 -13.28 8.97 -6.60
N ALA A 91 -13.84 8.75 -7.79
CA ALA A 91 -15.06 9.44 -8.26
C ALA A 91 -16.27 9.15 -7.36
N GLU A 92 -16.41 7.89 -6.93
CA GLU A 92 -17.57 7.40 -6.16
C GLU A 92 -17.42 7.54 -4.63
N HIS A 93 -16.40 8.22 -4.14
CA HIS A 93 -16.13 8.39 -2.69
C HIS A 93 -16.00 7.05 -1.95
N VAL A 94 -15.18 6.18 -2.46
CA VAL A 94 -14.89 4.86 -1.87
C VAL A 94 -13.53 4.90 -1.17
N GLY A 95 -13.51 4.66 0.15
CA GLY A 95 -12.28 4.63 0.95
C GLY A 95 -11.40 3.43 0.60
N MET A 96 -10.16 3.68 0.18
CA MET A 96 -9.22 2.65 -0.21
C MET A 96 -7.79 3.05 0.16
N VAL A 97 -7.04 2.15 0.77
CA VAL A 97 -5.58 2.29 0.87
C VAL A 97 -4.94 1.48 -0.25
N HIS A 98 -4.40 2.16 -1.26
CA HIS A 98 -3.62 1.53 -2.32
C HIS A 98 -2.15 1.49 -1.91
N LEU A 99 -1.71 0.39 -1.34
CA LEU A 99 -0.33 0.16 -0.95
C LEU A 99 0.46 -0.40 -2.13
N VAL A 100 1.59 0.22 -2.44
CA VAL A 100 2.48 -0.18 -3.53
C VAL A 100 3.84 -0.55 -2.95
N GLY A 101 4.25 -1.79 -3.17
CA GLY A 101 5.63 -2.21 -2.90
C GLY A 101 6.55 -1.61 -3.95
N VAL A 102 7.57 -0.86 -3.53
CA VAL A 102 8.47 -0.13 -4.43
C VAL A 102 9.94 -0.54 -4.24
N PRO A 103 10.80 -0.28 -5.24
CA PRO A 103 12.23 -0.50 -5.12
C PRO A 103 12.83 0.17 -3.89
N SER A 104 13.98 -0.33 -3.42
CA SER A 104 14.66 0.24 -2.27
C SER A 104 15.07 1.70 -2.53
N ILE A 105 15.14 2.51 -1.48
CA ILE A 105 15.59 3.91 -1.54
C ILE A 105 16.94 4.02 -2.26
N SER A 106 17.89 3.14 -1.92
CA SER A 106 19.21 3.12 -2.56
C SER A 106 19.17 2.84 -4.06
N ALA A 107 18.22 2.02 -4.54
CA ALA A 107 18.05 1.76 -5.97
C ALA A 107 17.49 3.00 -6.70
N THR A 108 16.55 3.70 -6.06
CA THR A 108 15.96 4.95 -6.55
C THR A 108 17.00 6.07 -6.62
N GLU A 109 17.77 6.28 -5.56
CA GLU A 109 18.83 7.32 -5.49
C GLU A 109 19.91 7.11 -6.57
N LYS A 110 20.29 5.85 -6.81
CA LYS A 110 21.27 5.48 -7.83
C LYS A 110 20.70 5.42 -9.24
N ARG A 111 19.41 5.65 -9.41
CA ARG A 111 18.68 5.56 -10.69
C ARG A 111 18.97 4.26 -11.43
N LEU A 112 18.96 3.13 -10.70
CA LEU A 112 19.26 1.83 -11.30
C LEU A 112 18.24 1.47 -12.36
N LEU A 113 18.69 0.85 -13.44
CA LEU A 113 17.81 0.32 -14.47
C LEU A 113 17.21 -0.99 -13.95
N LEU A 114 16.01 -0.91 -13.40
CA LEU A 114 15.25 -2.04 -12.90
C LEU A 114 14.08 -2.36 -13.83
N HIS A 115 13.61 -3.61 -13.75
CA HIS A 115 12.35 -4.00 -14.40
C HIS A 115 11.16 -3.25 -13.78
N HIS A 116 10.05 -3.23 -14.48
CA HIS A 116 8.82 -2.51 -14.11
C HIS A 116 8.96 -0.97 -14.07
N THR A 117 10.10 -0.42 -14.55
CA THR A 117 10.32 1.01 -14.68
C THR A 117 10.15 1.47 -16.14
N LEU A 118 10.24 2.78 -16.36
CA LEU A 118 10.24 3.35 -17.71
C LEU A 118 11.61 3.22 -18.42
N GLY A 119 12.62 2.63 -17.76
CA GLY A 119 13.96 2.45 -18.32
C GLY A 119 14.79 3.74 -18.45
N ASN A 120 14.34 4.83 -17.83
CA ASN A 120 14.97 6.15 -17.88
C ASN A 120 15.54 6.63 -16.53
N GLY A 121 15.44 5.79 -15.49
CA GLY A 121 15.87 6.14 -14.13
C GLY A 121 14.92 7.06 -13.37
N ASP A 122 13.72 7.32 -13.90
CA ASP A 122 12.67 8.04 -13.20
C ASP A 122 11.76 7.05 -12.44
N PHE A 123 11.83 7.10 -11.12
CA PHE A 123 11.00 6.29 -10.20
C PHE A 123 9.76 7.03 -9.69
N HIS A 124 9.57 8.30 -10.07
CA HIS A 124 8.49 9.14 -9.58
C HIS A 124 7.29 9.20 -10.52
N ALA A 125 7.48 8.87 -11.80
CA ALA A 125 6.46 9.02 -12.84
C ALA A 125 5.12 8.38 -12.47
N PHE A 126 5.11 7.17 -11.94
CA PHE A 126 3.87 6.46 -11.58
C PHE A 126 3.16 7.08 -10.38
N ARG A 127 3.93 7.61 -9.40
CA ARG A 127 3.37 8.38 -8.29
C ARG A 127 2.69 9.65 -8.79
N GLU A 128 3.34 10.37 -9.71
CA GLU A 128 2.77 11.60 -10.30
C GLU A 128 1.44 11.33 -11.04
N MET A 129 1.37 10.23 -11.81
CA MET A 129 0.11 9.81 -12.46
C MET A 129 -1.01 9.56 -11.47
N SER A 130 -0.70 9.01 -10.30
CA SER A 130 -1.69 8.67 -9.28
C SER A 130 -2.21 9.87 -8.48
N LYS A 131 -1.51 11.00 -8.46
CA LYS A 131 -1.91 12.19 -7.69
C LYS A 131 -3.27 12.74 -8.06
N GLN A 132 -3.71 12.55 -9.30
CA GLN A 132 -4.99 13.07 -9.79
C GLN A 132 -6.19 12.23 -9.31
N ILE A 133 -5.96 10.99 -8.90
CA ILE A 133 -6.97 10.01 -8.54
C ILE A 133 -6.80 9.46 -7.11
N SER A 134 -5.93 10.09 -6.34
CA SER A 134 -5.72 9.81 -4.92
C SER A 134 -5.75 11.12 -4.15
N LYS A 135 -6.36 11.11 -2.98
CA LYS A 135 -6.39 12.32 -2.12
C LYS A 135 -5.00 12.69 -1.64
N ASP A 136 -4.17 11.69 -1.35
CA ASP A 136 -2.74 11.86 -1.05
C ASP A 136 -1.93 10.69 -1.61
N THR A 137 -0.63 10.93 -1.85
CA THR A 137 0.34 9.93 -2.31
C THR A 137 1.59 10.01 -1.45
N LEU A 138 1.66 9.19 -0.42
CA LEU A 138 2.75 9.15 0.53
C LEU A 138 3.84 8.16 0.11
N TYR A 139 5.09 8.55 0.24
CA TYR A 139 6.27 7.68 0.11
C TYR A 139 6.96 7.59 1.48
N ILE A 140 7.06 6.39 2.03
CA ILE A 140 7.73 6.16 3.32
C ILE A 140 9.24 6.09 3.09
N ASP A 141 9.96 7.13 3.45
CA ASP A 141 11.42 7.20 3.35
C ASP A 141 12.13 7.12 4.72
N ASN A 142 11.39 7.40 5.80
CA ASN A 142 11.93 7.46 7.15
C ASN A 142 11.12 6.61 8.13
N ILE A 143 11.77 5.58 8.70
CA ILE A 143 11.15 4.67 9.65
C ILE A 143 10.66 5.34 10.94
N ASN A 144 11.27 6.47 11.33
CA ASN A 144 10.94 7.14 12.59
C ASN A 144 9.54 7.79 12.58
N TYR A 145 9.04 8.15 11.40
CA TYR A 145 7.70 8.73 11.21
C TYR A 145 6.72 7.76 10.53
N ALA A 146 7.18 6.58 10.17
CA ALA A 146 6.40 5.65 9.36
C ALA A 146 5.07 5.25 10.00
N CYS A 147 5.02 5.04 11.30
CA CYS A 147 3.79 4.66 12.01
C CYS A 147 2.76 5.80 11.98
N GLU A 148 3.18 7.02 12.31
CA GLU A 148 2.30 8.19 12.31
C GLU A 148 1.73 8.44 10.91
N GLU A 149 2.56 8.32 9.89
CA GLU A 149 2.16 8.51 8.51
C GLU A 149 1.23 7.40 8.00
N ILE A 150 1.46 6.14 8.39
CA ILE A 150 0.55 5.04 8.11
C ILE A 150 -0.81 5.28 8.76
N ASP A 151 -0.83 5.65 10.03
CA ASP A 151 -2.06 5.93 10.76
C ASP A 151 -2.83 7.10 10.15
N ARG A 152 -2.13 8.14 9.73
CA ARG A 152 -2.70 9.28 9.01
C ARG A 152 -3.38 8.84 7.71
N ILE A 153 -2.66 8.12 6.85
CA ILE A 153 -3.18 7.64 5.56
C ILE A 153 -4.41 6.74 5.73
N ILE A 154 -4.37 5.81 6.68
CA ILE A 154 -5.50 4.92 6.94
C ILE A 154 -6.70 5.73 7.46
N THR A 155 -6.47 6.63 8.41
CA THR A 155 -7.52 7.49 8.98
C THR A 155 -8.14 8.38 7.91
N GLU A 156 -7.33 9.01 7.07
CA GLU A 156 -7.82 9.88 6.01
C GLU A 156 -8.60 9.10 4.93
N ALA A 157 -8.14 7.90 4.54
CA ALA A 157 -8.89 7.04 3.63
C ALA A 157 -10.27 6.69 4.19
N TYR A 158 -10.34 6.37 5.49
CA TYR A 158 -11.58 6.05 6.17
C TYR A 158 -12.52 7.24 6.32
N VAL A 159 -12.00 8.40 6.75
CA VAL A 159 -12.81 9.59 7.05
C VAL A 159 -13.28 10.27 5.77
N TYR A 160 -12.39 10.50 4.81
CA TYR A 160 -12.73 11.22 3.58
C TYR A 160 -13.38 10.36 2.50
N LYS A 161 -13.38 9.02 2.71
CA LYS A 161 -13.91 8.08 1.72
C LYS A 161 -13.29 8.30 0.34
N ARG A 162 -11.97 8.34 0.30
CA ARG A 162 -11.18 8.52 -0.93
C ARG A 162 -9.99 7.58 -0.95
N PRO A 163 -9.55 7.16 -2.12
CA PRO A 163 -8.29 6.44 -2.23
C PRO A 163 -7.11 7.26 -1.72
N MET A 164 -6.27 6.63 -0.93
CA MET A 164 -4.95 7.10 -0.51
C MET A 164 -3.91 6.17 -1.08
N LYS A 165 -2.82 6.70 -1.60
CA LYS A 165 -1.71 5.89 -2.10
C LYS A 165 -0.55 5.90 -1.11
N LEU A 166 -0.08 4.70 -0.76
CA LEU A 166 1.03 4.47 0.14
C LEU A 166 2.12 3.70 -0.60
N LEU A 167 3.28 4.33 -0.82
CA LEU A 167 4.44 3.70 -1.44
C LEU A 167 5.42 3.27 -0.35
N MET A 168 5.73 1.98 -0.30
CA MET A 168 6.55 1.38 0.75
C MET A 168 7.78 0.69 0.17
N PRO A 169 9.00 1.24 0.42
CA PRO A 169 10.24 0.62 -0.03
C PRO A 169 10.50 -0.73 0.64
N LEU A 170 10.90 -1.72 -0.15
CA LEU A 170 11.09 -3.10 0.29
C LEU A 170 11.93 -3.24 1.58
N ARG A 171 13.01 -2.47 1.71
CA ARG A 171 13.88 -2.57 2.90
C ARG A 171 13.30 -1.91 4.16
N ILE A 172 12.39 -0.96 4.04
CA ILE A 172 11.72 -0.34 5.20
C ILE A 172 10.68 -1.29 5.78
N LEU A 173 10.00 -2.05 4.95
CA LEU A 173 8.99 -3.04 5.36
C LEU A 173 9.49 -4.03 6.39
N LEU A 174 10.76 -4.41 6.28
CA LEU A 174 11.40 -5.43 7.13
C LEU A 174 12.09 -4.84 8.37
N LYS A 175 12.15 -3.51 8.51
CA LYS A 175 12.78 -2.91 9.68
C LYS A 175 11.89 -3.04 10.91
N PRO A 176 12.45 -3.50 12.04
CA PRO A 176 11.72 -3.49 13.30
C PRO A 176 11.47 -2.06 13.77
N LEU A 177 10.24 -1.80 14.16
CA LEU A 177 9.86 -0.54 14.81
C LEU A 177 10.50 -0.49 16.20
N ARG A 178 11.15 0.61 16.55
CA ARG A 178 11.45 0.89 17.96
C ARG A 178 10.12 1.26 18.61
N SER A 179 9.66 0.46 19.58
CA SER A 179 8.39 0.73 20.25
C SER A 179 8.38 2.13 20.86
N GLN A 180 7.56 3.01 20.32
CA GLN A 180 7.10 4.22 21.02
C GLN A 180 5.72 3.96 21.64
N LEU A 181 5.43 2.73 22.01
CA LEU A 181 4.28 2.39 22.83
C LEU A 181 4.70 2.52 24.30
N SER A 182 4.75 3.73 24.78
CA SER A 182 4.68 4.04 26.22
C SER A 182 3.34 4.68 26.54
#